data_422dbea8a02aad11bb199f6cb7c932c3
#
_entry.id   422dbea8a02aad11bb199f6cb7c932c3
#
_cell.length_a   1.000
_cell.length_b   1.000
_cell.length_c   1.000
_cell.angle_alpha   90.00
_cell.angle_beta   90.00
_cell.angle_gamma   90.00
#
_symmetry.space_group_name_H-M   'P 1'
#
loop_
_entity.id
_entity.type
_entity.pdbx_description
1 polymer ?
#
loop_
_entity_poly.entity_id
_entity_poly.type
_entity_poly.pdbx_seq_one_letter_code
_entity_poly.pdbx_strand_id
1 'polypeptide(L)'
;MGIGIAADHGGFELKVQLTSALKSAGYEVTDFGAHKLVTEDDYPDFVVPLARAVAEGDITKGVAICGSGVGACIVANKVPGVRAALITELFSAHQGVEDDDMNVMCLGGRVTGYDLSWDLVRMFLNANFKGSERFKRRLAKITELERKKIKL
;
A
#
# COMPACT_ATOMS: atom_id res chain seq x y z
N MET A 1 6.67 10.29 -9.91
CA MET A 1 5.85 9.23 -9.28
C MET A 1 5.47 9.68 -7.87
N GLY A 2 4.19 9.91 -7.63
CA GLY A 2 3.66 10.27 -6.33
C GLY A 2 3.47 9.03 -5.46
N ILE A 3 4.07 9.01 -4.28
CA ILE A 3 3.98 7.93 -3.30
C ILE A 3 3.15 8.41 -2.12
N GLY A 4 2.12 7.65 -1.76
CA GLY A 4 1.36 7.88 -0.54
C GLY A 4 1.84 6.96 0.59
N ILE A 5 1.82 7.46 1.81
CA ILE A 5 2.13 6.67 2.99
C ILE A 5 1.15 6.96 4.12
N ALA A 6 0.72 5.94 4.84
CA ALA A 6 -0.19 6.05 5.97
C ALA A 6 0.14 5.02 7.04
N ALA A 7 -0.09 5.37 8.29
CA ALA A 7 0.01 4.44 9.41
C ALA A 7 -0.85 4.89 10.60
N ASP A 8 -1.28 3.94 11.42
CA ASP A 8 -1.75 4.19 12.78
C ASP A 8 -0.59 4.20 13.77
N HIS A 9 -0.90 4.21 15.08
CA HIS A 9 0.13 4.16 16.14
C HIS A 9 1.05 2.93 16.03
N GLY A 10 0.55 1.79 15.60
CA GLY A 10 1.34 0.54 15.47
C GLY A 10 2.37 0.58 14.34
N GLY A 11 2.19 1.46 13.36
CA GLY A 11 3.12 1.67 12.26
C GLY A 11 3.79 3.05 12.23
N PHE A 12 3.52 3.89 13.21
CA PHE A 12 3.95 5.29 13.21
C PHE A 12 5.46 5.48 13.07
N GLU A 13 6.26 4.80 13.88
CA GLU A 13 7.71 4.92 13.84
C GLU A 13 8.30 4.45 12.51
N LEU A 14 7.83 3.31 12.01
CA LEU A 14 8.24 2.79 10.71
C LEU A 14 7.84 3.75 9.57
N LYS A 15 6.64 4.35 9.65
CA LYS A 15 6.21 5.37 8.68
C LYS A 15 7.15 6.57 8.67
N VAL A 16 7.55 7.07 9.82
CA VAL A 16 8.49 8.21 9.93
C VAL A 16 9.83 7.87 9.26
N GLN A 17 10.38 6.70 9.56
CA GLN A 17 11.64 6.24 8.97
C GLN A 17 11.53 6.07 7.44
N LEU A 18 10.49 5.41 6.96
CA LEU A 18 10.27 5.19 5.52
C LEU A 18 10.00 6.50 4.77
N THR A 19 9.25 7.43 5.37
CA THR A 19 9.01 8.75 4.79
C THR A 19 10.32 9.51 4.58
N SER A 20 11.19 9.48 5.57
CA SER A 20 12.52 10.11 5.47
C SER A 20 13.37 9.45 4.38
N ALA A 21 13.41 8.13 4.33
CA ALA A 21 14.16 7.38 3.33
C ALA A 21 13.65 7.65 1.90
N LEU A 22 12.33 7.66 1.71
CA LEU A 22 11.69 7.96 0.42
C LEU A 22 12.03 9.36 -0.07
N LYS A 23 11.93 10.37 0.79
CA LYS A 23 12.29 11.76 0.45
C LYS A 23 13.78 11.88 0.11
N SER A 24 14.65 11.23 0.88
CA SER A 24 16.10 11.22 0.62
C SER A 24 16.43 10.51 -0.69
N ALA A 25 15.64 9.54 -1.11
CA ALA A 25 15.77 8.86 -2.39
C ALA A 25 15.16 9.65 -3.58
N GLY A 26 14.60 10.84 -3.33
CA GLY A 26 14.06 11.73 -4.36
C GLY A 26 12.59 11.50 -4.73
N TYR A 27 11.86 10.71 -3.96
CA TYR A 27 10.43 10.52 -4.20
C TYR A 27 9.60 11.69 -3.66
N GLU A 28 8.55 12.04 -4.39
CA GLU A 28 7.50 12.93 -3.90
C GLU A 28 6.55 12.10 -3.01
N VAL A 29 6.47 12.46 -1.73
CA VAL A 29 5.73 11.70 -0.73
C VAL A 29 4.58 12.52 -0.16
N THR A 30 3.37 11.98 -0.23
CA THR A 30 2.18 12.49 0.47
C THR A 30 1.94 11.64 1.71
N ASP A 31 1.99 12.28 2.87
CA ASP A 31 1.74 11.65 4.17
C ASP A 31 0.25 11.81 4.55
N PHE A 32 -0.48 10.70 4.60
CA PHE A 32 -1.90 10.65 4.97
C PHE A 32 -2.13 10.49 6.49
N GLY A 33 -1.08 10.51 7.29
CA GLY A 33 -1.17 10.37 8.75
C GLY A 33 -0.83 8.92 9.19
N ALA A 34 -0.88 8.65 10.49
CA ALA A 34 -1.04 9.63 11.57
C ALA A 34 0.13 10.62 11.60
N HIS A 35 -0.17 11.87 11.93
CA HIS A 35 0.87 12.91 12.06
C HIS A 35 1.42 13.02 13.48
N LYS A 36 0.78 12.36 14.44
CA LYS A 36 1.16 12.26 15.85
C LYS A 36 1.03 10.81 16.29
N LEU A 37 1.82 10.42 17.27
CA LEU A 37 1.65 9.14 17.94
C LEU A 37 0.50 9.25 18.96
N VAL A 38 -0.64 8.66 18.62
CA VAL A 38 -1.82 8.54 19.48
C VAL A 38 -2.15 7.07 19.61
N THR A 39 -1.95 6.50 20.80
CA THR A 39 -2.02 5.04 21.03
C THR A 39 -3.40 4.40 20.84
N GLU A 40 -4.44 5.20 20.74
CA GLU A 40 -5.84 4.76 20.59
C GLU A 40 -6.43 5.13 19.22
N ASP A 41 -5.59 5.53 18.26
CA ASP A 41 -6.07 5.84 16.91
C ASP A 41 -6.46 4.58 16.12
N ASP A 42 -7.27 4.77 15.11
CA ASP A 42 -7.81 3.71 14.25
C ASP A 42 -7.16 3.73 12.87
N TYR A 43 -6.54 2.63 12.45
CA TYR A 43 -5.87 2.54 11.15
C TYR A 43 -6.77 2.88 9.95
N PRO A 44 -8.08 2.60 9.93
CA PRO A 44 -8.92 2.97 8.78
C PRO A 44 -8.96 4.47 8.51
N ASP A 45 -8.85 5.31 9.54
CA ASP A 45 -8.89 6.77 9.39
C ASP A 45 -7.75 7.32 8.52
N PHE A 46 -6.63 6.59 8.44
CA PHE A 46 -5.45 6.96 7.65
C PHE A 46 -5.35 6.15 6.34
N VAL A 47 -5.69 4.87 6.39
CA VAL A 47 -5.55 3.98 5.23
C VAL A 47 -6.64 4.24 4.19
N VAL A 48 -7.87 4.56 4.59
CA VAL A 48 -8.95 4.83 3.62
C VAL A 48 -8.65 6.07 2.75
N PRO A 49 -8.23 7.22 3.28
CA PRO A 49 -7.81 8.35 2.44
C PRO A 49 -6.68 8.01 1.47
N LEU A 50 -5.65 7.29 1.92
CA LEU A 50 -4.58 6.80 1.05
C LEU A 50 -5.12 5.91 -0.08
N ALA A 51 -5.94 4.93 0.28
CA ALA A 51 -6.52 3.98 -0.68
C ALA A 51 -7.37 4.68 -1.74
N ARG A 52 -8.17 5.69 -1.35
CA ARG A 52 -8.95 6.49 -2.28
C ARG A 52 -8.06 7.30 -3.23
N ALA A 53 -7.04 7.96 -2.71
CA ALA A 53 -6.10 8.71 -3.55
C ALA A 53 -5.39 7.82 -4.58
N VAL A 54 -5.06 6.57 -4.21
CA VAL A 54 -4.52 5.57 -5.16
C VAL A 54 -5.57 5.17 -6.19
N ALA A 55 -6.80 4.89 -5.78
CA ALA A 55 -7.89 4.49 -6.69
C ALA A 55 -8.27 5.60 -7.68
N GLU A 56 -8.20 6.85 -7.27
CA GLU A 56 -8.49 8.05 -8.09
C GLU A 56 -7.31 8.45 -9.00
N GLY A 57 -6.13 7.87 -8.78
CA GLY A 57 -4.93 8.14 -9.59
C GLY A 57 -4.13 9.36 -9.14
N ASP A 58 -4.49 10.01 -8.04
CA ASP A 58 -3.74 11.13 -7.44
C ASP A 58 -2.39 10.65 -6.88
N ILE A 59 -2.35 9.42 -6.41
CA ILE A 59 -1.16 8.71 -5.94
C ILE A 59 -0.93 7.48 -6.80
N THR A 60 0.30 7.29 -7.25
CA THR A 60 0.65 6.14 -8.10
C THR A 60 0.73 4.83 -7.33
N LYS A 61 1.39 4.85 -6.17
CA LYS A 61 1.56 3.70 -5.27
C LYS A 61 1.46 4.12 -3.82
N GLY A 62 0.84 3.27 -3.00
CA GLY A 62 0.65 3.50 -1.57
C GLY A 62 1.39 2.50 -0.69
N VAL A 63 1.84 2.97 0.47
CA VAL A 63 2.37 2.14 1.56
C VAL A 63 1.51 2.37 2.80
N ALA A 64 0.86 1.32 3.28
CA ALA A 64 -0.01 1.38 4.46
C ALA A 64 0.55 0.50 5.58
N ILE A 65 0.67 1.05 6.78
CA ILE A 65 1.34 0.39 7.90
C ILE A 65 0.41 0.38 9.12
N CYS A 66 0.26 -0.76 9.75
CA CYS A 66 -0.33 -0.85 11.09
C CYS A 66 0.50 -1.81 11.94
N GLY A 67 0.02 -2.27 13.06
CA GLY A 67 0.79 -3.16 13.93
C GLY A 67 1.27 -4.42 13.24
N SER A 68 0.37 -5.13 12.56
CA SER A 68 0.66 -6.36 11.79
C SER A 68 0.59 -6.17 10.26
N GLY A 69 0.01 -5.08 9.80
CA GLY A 69 -0.31 -4.86 8.39
C GLY A 69 -1.62 -5.51 7.92
N VAL A 70 -2.19 -6.42 8.71
CA VAL A 70 -3.40 -7.18 8.34
C VAL A 70 -4.62 -6.28 8.22
N GLY A 71 -4.88 -5.45 9.23
CA GLY A 71 -6.01 -4.51 9.21
C GLY A 71 -5.89 -3.49 8.06
N ALA A 72 -4.69 -2.94 7.87
CA ALA A 72 -4.41 -2.02 6.76
C ALA A 72 -4.71 -2.67 5.40
N CYS A 73 -4.29 -3.93 5.20
CA CYS A 73 -4.56 -4.69 3.98
C CYS A 73 -6.06 -4.94 3.77
N ILE A 74 -6.77 -5.35 4.82
CA ILE A 74 -8.22 -5.61 4.76
C ILE A 74 -8.96 -4.34 4.33
N VAL A 75 -8.72 -3.22 5.00
CA VAL A 75 -9.46 -1.99 4.73
C VAL A 75 -9.12 -1.38 3.37
N ALA A 76 -7.84 -1.41 2.98
CA ALA A 76 -7.43 -0.90 1.67
C ALA A 76 -8.14 -1.62 0.52
N ASN A 77 -8.28 -2.94 0.62
CA ASN A 77 -8.98 -3.75 -0.39
C ASN A 77 -10.51 -3.58 -0.41
N LYS A 78 -11.09 -2.82 0.53
CA LYS A 78 -12.52 -2.45 0.46
C LYS A 78 -12.77 -1.26 -0.48
N VAL A 79 -11.73 -0.56 -0.89
CA VAL A 79 -11.82 0.54 -1.84
C VAL A 79 -11.70 -0.01 -3.26
N PRO A 80 -12.73 0.12 -4.12
CA PRO A 80 -12.65 -0.35 -5.50
C PRO A 80 -11.47 0.29 -6.24
N GLY A 81 -10.76 -0.51 -7.04
CA GLY A 81 -9.56 -0.08 -7.75
C GLY A 81 -8.26 -0.22 -6.96
N VAL A 82 -8.34 -0.58 -5.67
CA VAL A 82 -7.16 -0.89 -4.86
C VAL A 82 -6.88 -2.38 -4.87
N ARG A 83 -5.63 -2.72 -5.10
CA ARG A 83 -5.07 -4.07 -4.99
C ARG A 83 -3.94 -4.02 -3.98
N ALA A 84 -4.29 -4.29 -2.72
CA ALA A 84 -3.40 -4.25 -1.58
C ALA A 84 -2.97 -5.67 -1.17
N ALA A 85 -1.71 -5.81 -0.78
CA ALA A 85 -1.22 -7.05 -0.20
C ALA A 85 -0.29 -6.79 0.99
N LEU A 86 -0.37 -7.68 1.97
CA LEU A 86 0.59 -7.75 3.08
C LEU A 86 1.86 -8.43 2.58
N ILE A 87 2.97 -7.70 2.58
CA ILE A 87 4.25 -8.14 2.01
C ILE A 87 5.29 -8.30 3.12
N THR A 88 5.92 -9.46 3.16
CA THR A 88 6.94 -9.80 4.16
C THR A 88 8.23 -10.32 3.54
N GLU A 89 8.30 -10.45 2.21
CA GLU A 89 9.46 -10.96 1.49
C GLU A 89 9.59 -10.32 0.09
N LEU A 90 10.78 -10.41 -0.49
CA LEU A 90 11.14 -9.64 -1.69
C LEU A 90 10.45 -10.12 -2.97
N PHE A 91 10.23 -11.44 -3.10
CA PHE A 91 9.62 -11.98 -4.32
C PHE A 91 8.21 -11.41 -4.53
N SER A 92 7.34 -11.49 -3.52
CA SER A 92 5.98 -10.98 -3.63
C SER A 92 5.92 -9.44 -3.74
N ALA A 93 6.94 -8.74 -3.23
CA ALA A 93 7.02 -7.28 -3.35
C ALA A 93 7.08 -6.80 -4.80
N HIS A 94 7.80 -7.52 -5.67
CA HIS A 94 7.86 -7.18 -7.10
C HIS A 94 6.83 -7.96 -7.92
N GLN A 95 6.68 -9.27 -7.67
CA GLN A 95 5.79 -10.12 -8.46
C GLN A 95 4.34 -9.70 -8.34
N GLY A 96 3.88 -9.25 -7.16
CA GLY A 96 2.53 -8.72 -6.98
C GLY A 96 2.22 -7.52 -7.87
N VAL A 97 3.20 -6.65 -8.10
CA VAL A 97 3.07 -5.55 -9.06
C VAL A 97 3.12 -6.06 -10.49
N GLU A 98 4.08 -6.91 -10.81
CA GLU A 98 4.33 -7.40 -12.17
C GLU A 98 3.16 -8.18 -12.75
N ASP A 99 2.53 -9.02 -11.95
CA ASP A 99 1.48 -9.94 -12.39
C ASP A 99 0.07 -9.47 -12.04
N ASP A 100 -0.12 -8.82 -10.88
CA ASP A 100 -1.43 -8.46 -10.33
C ASP A 100 -1.66 -6.95 -10.23
N ASP A 101 -0.73 -6.15 -10.72
CA ASP A 101 -0.77 -4.69 -10.67
C ASP A 101 -1.08 -4.16 -9.25
N MET A 102 -0.42 -4.75 -8.25
CA MET A 102 -0.52 -4.33 -6.86
C MET A 102 -0.15 -2.85 -6.73
N ASN A 103 -1.03 -2.04 -6.16
CA ASN A 103 -0.87 -0.60 -6.05
C ASN A 103 -0.78 -0.08 -4.60
N VAL A 104 -1.06 -0.94 -3.62
CA VAL A 104 -0.84 -0.65 -2.20
C VAL A 104 -0.10 -1.80 -1.55
N MET A 105 1.05 -1.51 -0.93
CA MET A 105 1.79 -2.46 -0.12
C MET A 105 1.50 -2.22 1.36
N CYS A 106 1.16 -3.28 2.10
CA CYS A 106 0.91 -3.21 3.52
C CYS A 106 2.04 -3.85 4.32
N LEU A 107 2.43 -3.21 5.40
CA LEU A 107 3.50 -3.64 6.30
C LEU A 107 3.04 -3.65 7.75
N GLY A 108 3.63 -4.53 8.56
CA GLY A 108 3.46 -4.56 10.00
C GLY A 108 4.63 -3.89 10.72
N GLY A 109 4.38 -2.76 11.38
CA GLY A 109 5.42 -2.05 12.13
C GLY A 109 6.00 -2.82 13.31
N ARG A 110 5.25 -3.82 13.81
CA ARG A 110 5.69 -4.73 14.88
C ARG A 110 6.24 -6.05 14.36
N VAL A 111 6.23 -6.27 13.05
CA VAL A 111 6.60 -7.54 12.42
C VAL A 111 7.86 -7.39 11.58
N THR A 112 7.94 -6.34 10.78
CA THR A 112 9.01 -6.14 9.80
C THR A 112 9.88 -4.95 10.22
N GLY A 113 11.16 -5.19 10.46
CA GLY A 113 12.12 -4.16 10.80
C GLY A 113 12.39 -3.18 9.65
N TYR A 114 13.00 -2.04 9.96
CA TYR A 114 13.21 -0.96 9.00
C TYR A 114 14.00 -1.40 7.76
N ASP A 115 15.12 -2.08 7.92
CA ASP A 115 15.99 -2.43 6.79
C ASP A 115 15.26 -3.30 5.77
N LEU A 116 14.58 -4.36 6.23
CA LEU A 116 13.77 -5.19 5.35
C LEU A 116 12.59 -4.41 4.76
N SER A 117 11.92 -3.58 5.56
CA SER A 117 10.82 -2.73 5.07
C SER A 117 11.26 -1.80 3.95
N TRP A 118 12.45 -1.20 4.08
CA TRP A 118 13.00 -0.35 3.05
C TRP A 118 13.31 -1.13 1.76
N ASP A 119 13.89 -2.32 1.86
CA ASP A 119 14.14 -3.17 0.70
C ASP A 119 12.83 -3.60 0.01
N LEU A 120 11.80 -3.96 0.78
CA LEU A 120 10.46 -4.29 0.26
C LEU A 120 9.83 -3.10 -0.48
N VAL A 121 9.89 -1.90 0.11
CA VAL A 121 9.37 -0.68 -0.50
C VAL A 121 10.09 -0.38 -1.81
N ARG A 122 11.42 -0.42 -1.83
CA ARG A 122 12.19 -0.19 -3.07
C ARG A 122 11.83 -1.18 -4.17
N MET A 123 11.70 -2.46 -3.82
CA MET A 123 11.32 -3.50 -4.75
C MET A 123 9.92 -3.26 -5.34
N PHE A 124 8.96 -2.93 -4.47
CA PHE A 124 7.59 -2.58 -4.85
C PHE A 124 7.54 -1.35 -5.77
N LEU A 125 8.27 -0.29 -5.44
CA LEU A 125 8.25 0.95 -6.22
C LEU A 125 8.89 0.82 -7.60
N ASN A 126 9.93 -0.01 -7.72
CA ASN A 126 10.66 -0.21 -8.98
C ASN A 126 9.99 -1.21 -9.93
N ALA A 127 9.06 -2.03 -9.44
CA ALA A 127 8.34 -2.99 -10.26
C ALA A 127 7.26 -2.31 -11.11
N ASN A 128 7.01 -2.87 -12.30
CA ASN A 128 5.98 -2.40 -13.23
C ASN A 128 5.11 -3.58 -13.68
N PHE A 129 3.83 -3.30 -13.90
CA PHE A 129 2.90 -4.28 -14.43
C PHE A 129 3.34 -4.75 -15.82
N LYS A 130 3.46 -6.06 -16.01
CA LYS A 130 3.93 -6.65 -17.28
C LYS A 130 2.90 -6.58 -18.39
N GLY A 131 1.62 -6.49 -18.05
CA GLY A 131 0.54 -6.25 -19.01
C GLY A 131 0.32 -7.36 -20.03
N SER A 132 0.75 -8.60 -19.76
CA SER A 132 0.43 -9.73 -20.65
C SER A 132 -1.07 -10.00 -20.68
N GLU A 133 -1.57 -10.62 -21.77
CA GLU A 133 -2.99 -10.93 -21.91
C GLU A 133 -3.53 -11.80 -20.77
N ARG A 134 -2.72 -12.71 -20.25
CA ARG A 134 -3.07 -13.55 -19.10
C ARG A 134 -3.30 -12.70 -17.84
N PHE A 135 -2.46 -11.73 -17.57
CA PHE A 135 -2.56 -10.86 -16.38
C PHE A 135 -3.71 -9.87 -16.52
N LYS A 136 -3.86 -9.25 -17.67
CA LYS A 136 -5.01 -8.37 -17.96
C LYS A 136 -6.35 -9.10 -17.79
N ARG A 137 -6.45 -10.33 -18.27
CA ARG A 137 -7.66 -11.15 -18.11
C ARG A 137 -7.99 -11.42 -16.65
N ARG A 138 -6.98 -11.69 -15.82
CA ARG A 138 -7.16 -11.90 -14.37
C ARG A 138 -7.62 -10.64 -13.66
N LEU A 139 -7.00 -9.49 -13.96
CA LEU A 139 -7.42 -8.20 -13.41
C LEU A 139 -8.84 -7.82 -13.80
N ALA A 140 -9.25 -8.08 -15.05
CA ALA A 140 -10.61 -7.83 -15.49
C ALA A 140 -11.65 -8.59 -14.67
N LYS A 141 -11.34 -9.81 -14.23
CA LYS A 141 -12.23 -10.61 -13.36
C LYS A 141 -12.34 -10.01 -11.96
N ILE A 142 -11.26 -9.44 -11.42
CA ILE A 142 -11.29 -8.72 -10.13
C ILE A 142 -12.14 -7.46 -10.25
N THR A 143 -11.94 -6.67 -11.28
CA THR A 143 -12.74 -5.45 -11.56
C THR A 143 -14.23 -5.77 -11.71
N GLU A 144 -14.57 -6.90 -12.32
CA GLU A 144 -15.97 -7.32 -12.44
C GLU A 144 -16.61 -7.62 -11.08
N LEU A 145 -15.85 -8.21 -10.14
CA LEU A 145 -16.33 -8.44 -8.76
C LEU A 145 -16.63 -7.12 -8.05
N GLU A 146 -15.79 -6.12 -8.21
CA GLU A 146 -16.01 -4.79 -7.63
C GLU A 146 -17.29 -4.14 -8.16
N ARG A 147 -17.53 -4.20 -9.47
CA ARG A 147 -18.74 -3.65 -10.11
C ARG A 147 -20.03 -4.33 -9.64
N LYS A 148 -19.99 -5.64 -9.39
CA LYS A 148 -21.16 -6.40 -8.89
C LYS A 148 -21.54 -6.00 -7.46
N LYS A 149 -20.59 -5.65 -6.61
CA LYS A 149 -20.86 -5.19 -5.24
C LYS A 149 -21.51 -3.79 -5.19
N ILE A 150 -21.29 -2.97 -6.19
CA ILE A 150 -21.87 -1.62 -6.26
C ILE A 150 -23.35 -1.65 -6.69
N LYS A 151 -23.84 -2.78 -7.22
CA LYS A 151 -25.23 -2.94 -7.68
C LYS A 151 -26.20 -3.47 -6.62
N LEU A 152 -25.76 -3.63 -5.36
CA LEU A 152 -26.58 -3.96 -4.23
C LEU A 152 -26.97 -2.70 -3.45
#